data_843ddfb8e920d41cded39f6aa4fb4023
#
_entry.id   843ddfb8e920d41cded39f6aa4fb4023
#
_cell.length_a   1.000
_cell.length_b   1.000
_cell.length_c   1.000
_cell.angle_alpha   90.00
_cell.angle_beta   90.00
_cell.angle_gamma   90.00
#
_symmetry.space_group_name_H-M   'P 1'
#
loop_
_entity.id
_entity.type
_entity.pdbx_description
1 polymer ?
#
loop_
_entity_poly.entity_id
_entity_poly.type
_entity_poly.pdbx_seq_one_letter_code
_entity_poly.pdbx_strand_id
1 'polypeptide(L)'
;MTKNAIKMWIDTARPKTLPLAVASIITGAALAAWSRQFNWIITLLCLLTTILLQILSNFANDYGDHQKGSDTVERIGPLRGIQQGMIDAKQLRKGLIIVAIASLCCGGLLIIIAYQNIADLLAFTLLGVLAVVAAITYTVGTKPYGYMGLGDLSVLLFFGILGVGGTYYLQTQQLNFSILLPAIATGLLASAVLNINNLRDIEQDRKAGKNTLAVRLGPENGRRYHCLLLIVSTLCYCIFAVIYVQTVTAFLFVLALPWLIKHGVFVSKHKEPLALRPMLAQMSLIALLINGLFSLGLLLS
;
A
#
# COMPACT_ATOMS: atom_id res chain seq x y z
N MET A 1 22.36 -12.47 -16.24
CA MET A 1 22.08 -11.03 -15.96
C MET A 1 23.26 -10.43 -15.23
N THR A 2 23.74 -9.26 -15.65
CA THR A 2 24.81 -8.53 -14.94
C THR A 2 24.29 -8.04 -13.58
N LYS A 3 25.20 -7.86 -12.58
CA LYS A 3 24.83 -7.30 -11.25
C LYS A 3 24.03 -6.00 -11.37
N ASN A 4 24.31 -5.17 -12.38
CA ASN A 4 23.58 -3.93 -12.63
C ASN A 4 22.13 -4.16 -13.08
N ALA A 5 21.87 -5.20 -13.88
CA ALA A 5 20.51 -5.53 -14.33
C ALA A 5 19.64 -6.01 -13.17
N ILE A 6 20.16 -6.86 -12.26
CA ILE A 6 19.43 -7.31 -11.08
C ILE A 6 19.07 -6.13 -10.17
N LYS A 7 20.05 -5.26 -9.89
CA LYS A 7 19.83 -4.06 -9.08
C LYS A 7 18.70 -3.19 -9.67
N MET A 8 18.68 -3.02 -10.99
CA MET A 8 17.66 -2.22 -11.67
C MET A 8 16.25 -2.80 -11.54
N TRP A 9 16.08 -4.12 -11.65
CA TRP A 9 14.79 -4.78 -11.41
C TRP A 9 14.33 -4.62 -9.96
N ILE A 10 15.25 -4.70 -8.99
CA ILE A 10 14.96 -4.44 -7.58
C ILE A 10 14.51 -2.99 -7.39
N ASP A 11 15.21 -2.02 -7.99
CA ASP A 11 14.84 -0.61 -7.86
C ASP A 11 13.46 -0.32 -8.51
N THR A 12 13.14 -0.99 -9.63
CA THR A 12 11.83 -0.91 -10.30
C THR A 12 10.71 -1.54 -9.44
N ALA A 13 11.01 -2.59 -8.68
CA ALA A 13 10.08 -3.20 -7.72
C ALA A 13 9.80 -2.30 -6.50
N ARG A 14 10.58 -1.22 -6.31
CA ARG A 14 10.43 -0.20 -5.25
C ARG A 14 10.38 -0.79 -3.83
N PRO A 15 11.48 -1.36 -3.30
CA PRO A 15 11.50 -1.96 -1.96
C PRO A 15 11.01 -1.03 -0.86
N LYS A 16 11.13 0.30 -1.05
CA LYS A 16 10.70 1.32 -0.09
C LYS A 16 9.18 1.39 0.12
N THR A 17 8.39 0.78 -0.76
CA THR A 17 6.92 0.71 -0.64
C THR A 17 6.41 -0.66 -0.19
N LEU A 18 7.24 -1.70 -0.24
CA LEU A 18 6.88 -3.05 0.20
C LEU A 18 6.51 -3.14 1.70
N PRO A 19 7.07 -2.32 2.62
CA PRO A 19 6.65 -2.31 4.01
C PRO A 19 5.14 -2.11 4.20
N LEU A 20 4.45 -1.40 3.28
CA LEU A 20 3.00 -1.20 3.34
C LEU A 20 2.23 -2.50 3.12
N ALA A 21 2.67 -3.31 2.14
CA ALA A 21 2.09 -4.63 1.88
C ALA A 21 2.25 -5.55 3.10
N VAL A 22 3.46 -5.56 3.69
CA VAL A 22 3.77 -6.32 4.90
C VAL A 22 2.89 -5.87 6.07
N ALA A 23 2.77 -4.56 6.30
CA ALA A 23 1.99 -3.98 7.39
C ALA A 23 0.51 -4.41 7.34
N SER A 24 -0.11 -4.40 6.16
CA SER A 24 -1.51 -4.81 5.99
C SER A 24 -1.74 -6.26 6.40
N ILE A 25 -0.87 -7.16 5.94
CA ILE A 25 -1.02 -8.59 6.21
C ILE A 25 -0.70 -8.94 7.66
N ILE A 26 0.33 -8.34 8.25
CA ILE A 26 0.66 -8.52 9.67
C ILE A 26 -0.52 -8.11 10.55
N THR A 27 -1.15 -6.97 10.26
CA THR A 27 -2.32 -6.50 11.02
C THR A 27 -3.50 -7.47 10.89
N GLY A 28 -3.84 -7.93 9.68
CA GLY A 28 -4.92 -8.89 9.47
C GLY A 28 -4.66 -10.24 10.14
N ALA A 29 -3.41 -10.73 10.06
CA ALA A 29 -3.00 -11.97 10.71
C ALA A 29 -3.01 -11.87 12.24
N ALA A 30 -2.58 -10.73 12.81
CA ALA A 30 -2.63 -10.51 14.26
C ALA A 30 -4.07 -10.44 14.78
N LEU A 31 -4.99 -9.82 14.04
CA LEU A 31 -6.42 -9.81 14.36
C LEU A 31 -7.00 -11.24 14.35
N ALA A 32 -6.61 -12.07 13.38
CA ALA A 32 -7.02 -13.48 13.34
C ALA A 32 -6.43 -14.28 14.52
N ALA A 33 -5.16 -14.03 14.87
CA ALA A 33 -4.53 -14.65 16.04
C ALA A 33 -5.20 -14.22 17.34
N TRP A 34 -5.54 -12.95 17.50
CA TRP A 34 -6.32 -12.43 18.61
C TRP A 34 -7.69 -13.10 18.71
N SER A 35 -8.32 -13.41 17.56
CA SER A 35 -9.57 -14.20 17.49
C SER A 35 -9.36 -15.72 17.63
N ARG A 36 -8.15 -16.17 18.00
CA ARG A 36 -7.79 -17.60 18.17
C ARG A 36 -7.91 -18.46 16.91
N GLN A 37 -7.78 -17.87 15.72
CA GLN A 37 -7.94 -18.56 14.42
C GLN A 37 -6.79 -18.26 13.47
N PHE A 38 -5.54 -18.32 13.95
CA PHE A 38 -4.35 -18.04 13.18
C PHE A 38 -3.90 -19.25 12.36
N ASN A 39 -3.59 -19.00 11.07
CA ASN A 39 -2.99 -19.98 10.16
C ASN A 39 -1.78 -19.36 9.45
N TRP A 40 -0.59 -19.90 9.71
CA TRP A 40 0.66 -19.39 9.18
C TRP A 40 0.78 -19.58 7.66
N ILE A 41 0.20 -20.67 7.07
CA ILE A 41 0.23 -20.93 5.62
C ILE A 41 -0.58 -19.85 4.89
N ILE A 42 -1.79 -19.57 5.37
CA ILE A 42 -2.66 -18.50 4.83
C ILE A 42 -1.94 -17.16 4.96
N THR A 43 -1.34 -16.86 6.10
CA THR A 43 -0.57 -15.62 6.32
C THR A 43 0.57 -15.47 5.31
N LEU A 44 1.37 -16.53 5.10
CA LEU A 44 2.47 -16.51 4.15
C LEU A 44 1.99 -16.29 2.71
N LEU A 45 0.93 -16.98 2.31
CA LEU A 45 0.35 -16.82 0.97
C LEU A 45 -0.28 -15.45 0.77
N CYS A 46 -0.97 -14.88 1.77
CA CYS A 46 -1.44 -13.50 1.76
C CYS A 46 -0.27 -12.53 1.56
N LEU A 47 0.82 -12.72 2.32
CA LEU A 47 2.01 -11.89 2.24
C LEU A 47 2.65 -11.93 0.85
N LEU A 48 2.88 -13.14 0.32
CA LEU A 48 3.46 -13.34 -1.01
C LEU A 48 2.58 -12.73 -2.11
N THR A 49 1.26 -13.00 -2.07
CA THR A 49 0.31 -12.46 -3.04
C THR A 49 0.32 -10.92 -3.01
N THR A 50 0.28 -10.32 -1.81
CA THR A 50 0.23 -8.86 -1.67
C THR A 50 1.55 -8.20 -2.11
N ILE A 51 2.70 -8.82 -1.81
CA ILE A 51 4.00 -8.33 -2.31
C ILE A 51 4.05 -8.41 -3.84
N LEU A 52 3.59 -9.50 -4.44
CA LEU A 52 3.55 -9.64 -5.90
C LEU A 52 2.62 -8.60 -6.55
N LEU A 53 1.43 -8.37 -5.99
CA LEU A 53 0.51 -7.33 -6.46
C LEU A 53 1.11 -5.92 -6.32
N GLN A 54 1.86 -5.65 -5.24
CA GLN A 54 2.56 -4.38 -5.08
C GLN A 54 3.67 -4.19 -6.12
N ILE A 55 4.45 -5.24 -6.41
CA ILE A 55 5.47 -5.21 -7.46
C ILE A 55 4.81 -5.03 -8.83
N LEU A 56 3.70 -5.73 -9.10
CA LEU A 56 2.91 -5.58 -10.31
C LEU A 56 2.47 -4.13 -10.52
N SER A 57 1.91 -3.51 -9.49
CA SER A 57 1.49 -2.09 -9.52
C SER A 57 2.69 -1.17 -9.79
N ASN A 58 3.85 -1.42 -9.18
CA ASN A 58 5.05 -0.63 -9.42
C ASN A 58 5.56 -0.75 -10.87
N PHE A 59 5.55 -1.97 -11.45
CA PHE A 59 5.92 -2.19 -12.85
C PHE A 59 4.90 -1.55 -13.80
N ALA A 60 3.60 -1.68 -13.51
CA ALA A 60 2.54 -1.05 -14.28
C ALA A 60 2.65 0.47 -14.26
N ASN A 61 3.00 1.06 -13.10
CA ASN A 61 3.23 2.50 -12.98
C ASN A 61 4.40 2.97 -13.86
N ASP A 62 5.52 2.25 -13.84
CA ASP A 62 6.68 2.64 -14.66
C ASP A 62 6.39 2.47 -16.17
N TYR A 63 5.66 1.41 -16.53
CA TYR A 63 5.26 1.17 -17.92
C TYR A 63 4.22 2.19 -18.41
N GLY A 64 3.19 2.48 -17.62
CA GLY A 64 2.13 3.43 -17.97
C GLY A 64 2.63 4.88 -18.05
N ASP A 65 3.46 5.29 -17.09
CA ASP A 65 4.08 6.62 -17.06
C ASP A 65 5.02 6.82 -18.27
N HIS A 66 5.78 5.78 -18.65
CA HIS A 66 6.59 5.80 -19.86
C HIS A 66 5.76 5.95 -21.13
N GLN A 67 4.67 5.17 -21.29
CA GLN A 67 3.79 5.26 -22.46
C GLN A 67 3.15 6.65 -22.62
N LYS A 68 2.87 7.33 -21.51
CA LYS A 68 2.25 8.66 -21.50
C LYS A 68 3.26 9.81 -21.55
N GLY A 69 4.57 9.51 -21.52
CA GLY A 69 5.61 10.54 -21.46
C GLY A 69 5.57 11.37 -20.17
N SER A 70 4.97 10.83 -19.10
CA SER A 70 4.85 11.53 -17.81
C SER A 70 6.17 11.55 -17.04
N ASP A 71 7.10 10.65 -17.36
CA ASP A 71 8.41 10.55 -16.74
C ASP A 71 9.43 11.44 -17.49
N THR A 72 9.51 12.71 -17.12
CA THR A 72 10.46 13.68 -17.69
C THR A 72 11.80 13.71 -16.92
N VAL A 73 12.81 14.36 -17.49
CA VAL A 73 14.12 14.59 -16.84
C VAL A 73 14.01 15.49 -15.60
N GLU A 74 12.95 16.28 -15.49
CA GLU A 74 12.67 17.16 -14.35
C GLU A 74 12.11 16.42 -13.13
N ARG A 75 12.01 15.09 -13.19
CA ARG A 75 11.45 14.27 -12.10
C ARG A 75 12.23 14.44 -10.80
N ILE A 76 11.55 14.82 -9.71
CA ILE A 76 12.12 14.95 -8.36
C ILE A 76 12.36 13.57 -7.73
N GLY A 77 11.52 12.59 -8.05
CA GLY A 77 11.67 11.19 -7.61
C GLY A 77 12.88 10.48 -8.19
N PRO A 78 13.21 9.25 -7.74
CA PRO A 78 14.29 8.46 -8.34
C PRO A 78 14.01 8.21 -9.82
N LEU A 79 15.08 8.27 -10.65
CA LEU A 79 14.98 7.92 -12.07
C LEU A 79 14.52 6.46 -12.22
N ARG A 80 13.62 6.23 -13.15
CA ARG A 80 13.08 4.90 -13.47
C ARG A 80 14.09 4.08 -14.27
N GLY A 81 14.07 2.76 -14.14
CA GLY A 81 14.92 1.86 -14.90
C GLY A 81 14.81 2.07 -16.42
N ILE A 82 13.60 2.38 -16.90
CA ILE A 82 13.34 2.67 -18.31
C ILE A 82 13.92 4.04 -18.74
N GLN A 83 13.87 5.06 -17.86
CA GLN A 83 14.48 6.38 -18.13
C GLN A 83 16.01 6.31 -18.20
N GLN A 84 16.62 5.38 -17.46
CA GLN A 84 18.08 5.16 -17.48
C GLN A 84 18.54 4.29 -18.65
N GLY A 85 17.62 3.82 -19.51
CA GLY A 85 17.93 2.95 -20.64
C GLY A 85 18.41 1.54 -20.25
N MET A 86 18.28 1.16 -18.98
CA MET A 86 18.73 -0.14 -18.47
C MET A 86 17.68 -1.25 -18.62
N ILE A 87 16.42 -0.89 -18.72
CA ILE A 87 15.28 -1.78 -19.02
C ILE A 87 14.52 -1.15 -20.17
N ASP A 88 14.33 -1.88 -21.26
CA ASP A 88 13.48 -1.41 -22.36
C ASP A 88 12.00 -1.69 -22.09
N ALA A 89 11.09 -1.03 -22.84
CA ALA A 89 9.65 -1.16 -22.67
C ALA A 89 9.16 -2.60 -22.91
N LYS A 90 9.83 -3.36 -23.80
CA LYS A 90 9.46 -4.76 -24.07
C LYS A 90 9.84 -5.66 -22.89
N GLN A 91 11.01 -5.43 -22.30
CA GLN A 91 11.46 -6.14 -21.09
C GLN A 91 10.54 -5.86 -19.91
N LEU A 92 10.20 -4.57 -19.69
CA LEU A 92 9.31 -4.17 -18.60
C LEU A 92 7.90 -4.79 -18.76
N ARG A 93 7.36 -4.81 -19.99
CA ARG A 93 6.10 -5.49 -20.31
C ARG A 93 6.16 -6.99 -20.04
N LYS A 94 7.27 -7.68 -20.39
CA LYS A 94 7.46 -9.10 -20.04
C LYS A 94 7.50 -9.30 -18.53
N GLY A 95 8.24 -8.47 -17.79
CA GLY A 95 8.28 -8.51 -16.34
C GLY A 95 6.90 -8.33 -15.71
N LEU A 96 6.10 -7.38 -16.22
CA LEU A 96 4.72 -7.14 -15.79
C LEU A 96 3.84 -8.39 -15.98
N ILE A 97 3.93 -9.04 -17.15
CA ILE A 97 3.16 -10.27 -17.43
C ILE A 97 3.59 -11.40 -16.48
N ILE A 98 4.89 -11.59 -16.27
CA ILE A 98 5.41 -12.64 -15.37
C ILE A 98 4.90 -12.42 -13.95
N VAL A 99 4.98 -11.19 -13.42
CA VAL A 99 4.52 -10.88 -12.06
C VAL A 99 3.00 -10.99 -11.96
N ALA A 100 2.24 -10.61 -13.00
CA ALA A 100 0.78 -10.80 -13.02
C ALA A 100 0.41 -12.28 -12.93
N ILE A 101 1.05 -13.14 -13.74
CA ILE A 101 0.84 -14.61 -13.68
C ILE A 101 1.22 -15.15 -12.30
N ALA A 102 2.38 -14.76 -11.77
CA ALA A 102 2.81 -15.18 -10.43
C ALA A 102 1.82 -14.75 -9.34
N SER A 103 1.25 -13.53 -9.43
CA SER A 103 0.22 -13.03 -8.50
C SER A 103 -1.06 -13.86 -8.58
N LEU A 104 -1.50 -14.21 -9.80
CA LEU A 104 -2.68 -15.05 -10.02
C LEU A 104 -2.46 -16.48 -9.53
N CYS A 105 -1.29 -17.07 -9.76
CA CYS A 105 -0.97 -18.41 -9.27
C CYS A 105 -0.90 -18.45 -7.74
N CYS A 106 -0.21 -17.49 -7.13
CA CYS A 106 -0.09 -17.42 -5.67
C CYS A 106 -1.43 -17.12 -5.00
N GLY A 107 -2.20 -16.16 -5.54
CA GLY A 107 -3.55 -15.85 -5.08
C GLY A 107 -4.53 -17.00 -5.29
N GLY A 108 -4.44 -17.72 -6.42
CA GLY A 108 -5.23 -18.92 -6.68
C GLY A 108 -4.94 -20.04 -5.67
N LEU A 109 -3.66 -20.28 -5.36
CA LEU A 109 -3.28 -21.24 -4.32
C LEU A 109 -3.80 -20.83 -2.95
N LEU A 110 -3.70 -19.54 -2.58
CA LEU A 110 -4.26 -19.00 -1.36
C LEU A 110 -5.78 -19.27 -1.27
N ILE A 111 -6.52 -18.99 -2.33
CA ILE A 111 -7.97 -19.19 -2.38
C ILE A 111 -8.32 -20.67 -2.23
N ILE A 112 -7.61 -21.56 -2.94
CA ILE A 112 -7.83 -23.02 -2.85
C ILE A 112 -7.60 -23.56 -1.44
N ILE A 113 -6.62 -23.00 -0.70
CA ILE A 113 -6.32 -23.43 0.67
C ILE A 113 -7.30 -22.84 1.69
N ALA A 114 -7.80 -21.62 1.44
CA ALA A 114 -8.55 -20.86 2.42
C ALA A 114 -10.08 -20.92 2.24
N TYR A 115 -10.61 -21.30 1.05
CA TYR A 115 -12.06 -21.32 0.84
C TYR A 115 -12.78 -22.40 1.67
N GLN A 116 -14.00 -22.12 2.10
CA GLN A 116 -14.86 -23.05 2.84
C GLN A 116 -16.11 -23.46 2.04
N ASN A 117 -16.52 -22.60 1.13
CA ASN A 117 -17.72 -22.81 0.32
C ASN A 117 -17.56 -22.20 -1.09
N ILE A 118 -18.48 -22.51 -1.98
CA ILE A 118 -18.42 -22.06 -3.38
C ILE A 118 -18.55 -20.52 -3.51
N ALA A 119 -19.28 -19.87 -2.59
CA ALA A 119 -19.42 -18.42 -2.62
C ALA A 119 -18.09 -17.73 -2.30
N ASP A 120 -17.32 -18.22 -1.31
CA ASP A 120 -15.97 -17.74 -1.00
C ASP A 120 -15.03 -17.93 -2.20
N LEU A 121 -15.07 -19.12 -2.81
CA LEU A 121 -14.25 -19.42 -3.99
C LEU A 121 -14.51 -18.42 -5.11
N LEU A 122 -15.78 -18.17 -5.43
CA LEU A 122 -16.16 -17.24 -6.50
C LEU A 122 -15.83 -15.78 -6.12
N ALA A 123 -16.15 -15.35 -4.89
CA ALA A 123 -15.91 -14.00 -4.42
C ALA A 123 -14.42 -13.65 -4.42
N PHE A 124 -13.57 -14.51 -3.83
CA PHE A 124 -12.14 -14.26 -3.78
C PHE A 124 -11.44 -14.42 -5.13
N THR A 125 -11.93 -15.30 -6.00
CA THR A 125 -11.44 -15.38 -7.39
C THR A 125 -11.73 -14.07 -8.13
N LEU A 126 -12.95 -13.55 -8.02
CA LEU A 126 -13.31 -12.27 -8.61
C LEU A 126 -12.47 -11.12 -8.03
N LEU A 127 -12.33 -11.06 -6.70
CA LEU A 127 -11.51 -10.04 -6.04
C LEU A 127 -10.04 -10.12 -6.46
N GLY A 128 -9.47 -11.33 -6.60
CA GLY A 128 -8.10 -11.54 -7.07
C GLY A 128 -7.88 -11.04 -8.50
N VAL A 129 -8.80 -11.36 -9.41
CA VAL A 129 -8.77 -10.84 -10.79
C VAL A 129 -8.91 -9.32 -10.79
N LEU A 130 -9.85 -8.76 -10.03
CA LEU A 130 -10.05 -7.32 -9.92
C LEU A 130 -8.82 -6.62 -9.33
N ALA A 131 -8.12 -7.24 -8.38
CA ALA A 131 -6.89 -6.69 -7.81
C ALA A 131 -5.77 -6.58 -8.87
N VAL A 132 -5.58 -7.61 -9.70
CA VAL A 132 -4.62 -7.58 -10.82
C VAL A 132 -5.01 -6.51 -11.84
N VAL A 133 -6.28 -6.47 -12.25
CA VAL A 133 -6.80 -5.45 -13.18
C VAL A 133 -6.60 -4.05 -12.60
N ALA A 134 -6.93 -3.84 -11.33
CA ALA A 134 -6.76 -2.54 -10.66
C ALA A 134 -5.29 -2.12 -10.57
N ALA A 135 -4.37 -3.05 -10.24
CA ALA A 135 -2.94 -2.77 -10.19
C ALA A 135 -2.40 -2.29 -11.55
N ILE A 136 -2.91 -2.84 -12.65
CA ILE A 136 -2.51 -2.46 -14.02
C ILE A 136 -3.18 -1.15 -14.44
N THR A 137 -4.51 -1.05 -14.31
CA THR A 137 -5.30 0.09 -14.81
C THR A 137 -5.14 1.36 -13.95
N TYR A 138 -4.42 1.27 -12.83
CA TYR A 138 -4.04 2.43 -12.04
C TYR A 138 -3.29 3.48 -12.89
N THR A 139 -2.38 3.04 -13.78
CA THR A 139 -1.58 3.90 -14.66
C THR A 139 -1.64 3.54 -16.14
N VAL A 140 -1.94 2.29 -16.48
CA VAL A 140 -2.00 1.80 -17.86
C VAL A 140 -3.41 1.95 -18.42
N GLY A 141 -3.51 2.31 -19.71
CA GLY A 141 -4.78 2.46 -20.42
C GLY A 141 -5.07 3.90 -20.84
N THR A 142 -6.22 4.11 -21.47
CA THR A 142 -6.64 5.43 -22.01
C THR A 142 -7.04 6.41 -20.90
N LYS A 143 -7.73 5.91 -19.85
CA LYS A 143 -8.20 6.69 -18.69
C LYS A 143 -7.80 5.98 -17.40
N PRO A 144 -6.50 5.98 -17.02
CA PRO A 144 -6.07 5.31 -15.80
C PRO A 144 -6.66 6.02 -14.58
N TYR A 145 -7.23 5.23 -13.66
CA TYR A 145 -7.97 5.81 -12.54
C TYR A 145 -7.08 6.52 -11.49
N GLY A 146 -5.79 6.19 -11.43
CA GLY A 146 -4.81 6.93 -10.63
C GLY A 146 -4.63 8.37 -11.10
N TYR A 147 -4.83 8.64 -12.40
CA TYR A 147 -4.84 9.98 -12.98
C TYR A 147 -6.14 10.74 -12.72
N MET A 148 -7.17 10.06 -12.24
CA MET A 148 -8.50 10.62 -11.97
C MET A 148 -8.70 10.99 -10.49
N GLY A 149 -7.65 10.95 -9.67
CA GLY A 149 -7.72 11.26 -8.25
C GLY A 149 -8.33 10.17 -7.37
N LEU A 150 -8.48 8.95 -7.89
CA LEU A 150 -9.01 7.80 -7.16
C LEU A 150 -7.93 6.99 -6.44
N GLY A 151 -6.67 7.46 -6.46
CA GLY A 151 -5.54 6.75 -5.88
C GLY A 151 -5.68 6.53 -4.38
N ASP A 152 -6.06 7.56 -3.63
CA ASP A 152 -6.21 7.48 -2.17
C ASP A 152 -7.29 6.49 -1.75
N LEU A 153 -8.44 6.52 -2.44
CA LEU A 153 -9.52 5.54 -2.22
C LEU A 153 -9.05 4.12 -2.54
N SER A 154 -8.34 3.95 -3.65
CA SER A 154 -7.79 2.65 -4.05
C SER A 154 -6.82 2.10 -3.00
N VAL A 155 -5.90 2.92 -2.51
CA VAL A 155 -4.95 2.51 -1.46
C VAL A 155 -5.67 2.15 -0.17
N LEU A 156 -6.66 2.94 0.25
CA LEU A 156 -7.48 2.62 1.42
C LEU A 156 -8.19 1.25 1.26
N LEU A 157 -8.76 0.99 0.10
CA LEU A 157 -9.45 -0.27 -0.18
C LEU A 157 -8.48 -1.46 -0.22
N PHE A 158 -7.38 -1.35 -0.98
CA PHE A 158 -6.48 -2.50 -1.19
C PHE A 158 -5.59 -2.79 0.02
N PHE A 159 -5.04 -1.78 0.70
CA PHE A 159 -4.19 -1.99 1.87
C PHE A 159 -4.97 -2.09 3.18
N GLY A 160 -6.07 -1.35 3.31
CA GLY A 160 -6.94 -1.40 4.48
C GLY A 160 -7.95 -2.53 4.37
N ILE A 161 -9.01 -2.32 3.63
CA ILE A 161 -10.19 -3.22 3.65
C ILE A 161 -9.83 -4.62 3.15
N LEU A 162 -9.20 -4.74 1.98
CA LEU A 162 -8.86 -6.04 1.42
C LEU A 162 -7.58 -6.63 2.05
N GLY A 163 -6.55 -5.82 2.29
CA GLY A 163 -5.31 -6.30 2.88
C GLY A 163 -5.52 -6.80 4.31
N VAL A 164 -6.07 -5.98 5.18
CA VAL A 164 -6.32 -6.35 6.59
C VAL A 164 -7.56 -7.23 6.70
N GLY A 165 -8.71 -6.75 6.19
CA GLY A 165 -9.98 -7.44 6.32
C GLY A 165 -10.04 -8.75 5.56
N GLY A 166 -9.51 -8.79 4.33
CA GLY A 166 -9.40 -10.02 3.54
C GLY A 166 -8.50 -11.06 4.20
N THR A 167 -7.33 -10.65 4.74
CA THR A 167 -6.44 -11.56 5.48
C THR A 167 -7.13 -12.12 6.73
N TYR A 168 -7.82 -11.28 7.48
CA TYR A 168 -8.60 -11.71 8.63
C TYR A 168 -9.68 -12.72 8.22
N TYR A 169 -10.50 -12.38 7.22
CA TYR A 169 -11.58 -13.25 6.76
C TYR A 169 -11.08 -14.61 6.25
N LEU A 170 -10.01 -14.63 5.43
CA LEU A 170 -9.45 -15.88 4.91
C LEU A 170 -8.97 -16.84 6.00
N GLN A 171 -8.64 -16.34 7.18
CA GLN A 171 -8.25 -17.15 8.33
C GLN A 171 -9.42 -17.55 9.23
N THR A 172 -10.36 -16.63 9.45
CA THR A 172 -11.44 -16.80 10.45
C THR A 172 -12.77 -17.22 9.85
N GLN A 173 -12.97 -16.99 8.55
CA GLN A 173 -14.24 -17.15 7.85
C GLN A 173 -15.40 -16.36 8.49
N GLN A 174 -15.05 -15.29 9.21
CA GLN A 174 -16.02 -14.46 9.92
C GLN A 174 -15.96 -13.01 9.45
N LEU A 175 -17.12 -12.41 9.21
CA LEU A 175 -17.25 -10.99 9.00
C LEU A 175 -17.43 -10.31 10.35
N ASN A 176 -16.41 -9.64 10.83
CA ASN A 176 -16.46 -8.87 12.06
C ASN A 176 -16.24 -7.38 11.76
N PHE A 177 -17.28 -6.56 11.95
CA PHE A 177 -17.20 -5.13 11.64
C PHE A 177 -16.23 -4.36 12.55
N SER A 178 -15.89 -4.89 13.73
CA SER A 178 -14.92 -4.23 14.61
C SER A 178 -13.55 -4.07 13.94
N ILE A 179 -13.15 -5.02 13.10
CA ILE A 179 -11.86 -4.99 12.39
C ILE A 179 -11.76 -3.88 11.33
N LEU A 180 -12.88 -3.25 10.95
CA LEU A 180 -12.86 -2.11 10.04
C LEU A 180 -12.05 -0.94 10.62
N LEU A 181 -12.01 -0.77 11.94
CA LEU A 181 -11.21 0.29 12.55
C LEU A 181 -9.71 0.11 12.28
N PRO A 182 -9.05 -1.02 12.63
CA PRO A 182 -7.65 -1.23 12.28
C PRO A 182 -7.42 -1.36 10.77
N ALA A 183 -8.39 -1.85 9.99
CA ALA A 183 -8.29 -1.87 8.53
C ALA A 183 -8.26 -0.45 7.95
N ILE A 184 -9.15 0.44 8.35
CA ILE A 184 -9.16 1.84 7.95
C ILE A 184 -7.85 2.51 8.41
N ALA A 185 -7.42 2.30 9.66
CA ALA A 185 -6.19 2.87 10.18
C ALA A 185 -4.96 2.51 9.32
N THR A 186 -4.81 1.22 8.99
CA THR A 186 -3.74 0.73 8.12
C THR A 186 -3.82 1.36 6.73
N GLY A 187 -5.01 1.39 6.14
CA GLY A 187 -5.25 1.97 4.81
C GLY A 187 -4.95 3.48 4.76
N LEU A 188 -5.28 4.23 5.82
CA LEU A 188 -4.98 5.66 5.93
C LEU A 188 -3.48 5.92 6.03
N LEU A 189 -2.71 5.10 6.78
CA LEU A 189 -1.25 5.20 6.81
C LEU A 189 -0.64 4.91 5.42
N ALA A 190 -1.19 3.94 4.69
CA ALA A 190 -0.75 3.67 3.32
C ALA A 190 -1.11 4.84 2.37
N SER A 191 -2.30 5.44 2.52
CA SER A 191 -2.70 6.65 1.77
C SER A 191 -1.80 7.85 2.12
N ALA A 192 -1.31 7.96 3.35
CA ALA A 192 -0.33 8.99 3.71
C ALA A 192 0.98 8.85 2.94
N VAL A 193 1.45 7.62 2.68
CA VAL A 193 2.63 7.39 1.81
C VAL A 193 2.37 7.81 0.37
N LEU A 194 1.18 7.47 -0.18
CA LEU A 194 0.78 7.94 -1.51
C LEU A 194 0.69 9.46 -1.57
N ASN A 195 0.12 10.09 -0.54
CA ASN A 195 0.00 11.54 -0.46
C ASN A 195 1.37 12.24 -0.48
N ILE A 196 2.39 11.71 0.22
CA ILE A 196 3.77 12.23 0.15
C ILE A 196 4.30 12.16 -1.29
N ASN A 197 4.07 11.04 -1.99
CA ASN A 197 4.48 10.91 -3.40
C ASN A 197 3.83 11.98 -4.27
N ASN A 198 2.52 12.13 -4.13
CA ASN A 198 1.73 13.08 -4.93
C ASN A 198 2.03 14.54 -4.56
N LEU A 199 2.26 14.86 -3.27
CA LEU A 199 2.68 16.19 -2.82
C LEU A 199 4.03 16.61 -3.39
N ARG A 200 4.99 15.66 -3.45
CA ARG A 200 6.30 15.92 -4.04
C ARG A 200 6.20 16.22 -5.53
N ASP A 201 5.30 15.53 -6.22
CA ASP A 201 5.25 15.51 -7.68
C ASP A 201 4.11 16.41 -8.24
N ILE A 202 3.45 17.27 -7.43
CA ILE A 202 2.26 18.09 -7.81
C ILE A 202 2.43 18.79 -9.15
N GLU A 203 3.54 19.52 -9.35
CA GLU A 203 3.75 20.32 -10.55
C GLU A 203 3.96 19.44 -11.79
N GLN A 204 4.65 18.32 -11.63
CA GLN A 204 4.90 17.36 -12.69
C GLN A 204 3.62 16.60 -13.05
N ASP A 205 2.86 16.18 -12.03
CA ASP A 205 1.57 15.51 -12.22
C ASP A 205 0.60 16.43 -12.96
N ARG A 206 0.54 17.72 -12.60
CA ARG A 206 -0.29 18.72 -13.28
C ARG A 206 0.10 18.87 -14.76
N LYS A 207 1.39 19.01 -15.06
CA LYS A 207 1.92 19.11 -16.44
C LYS A 207 1.62 17.85 -17.25
N ALA A 208 1.66 16.67 -16.61
CA ALA A 208 1.39 15.38 -17.24
C ALA A 208 -0.13 15.06 -17.35
N GLY A 209 -1.02 15.96 -16.94
CA GLY A 209 -2.46 15.73 -16.94
C GLY A 209 -2.95 14.75 -15.87
N LYS A 210 -2.13 14.45 -14.85
CA LYS A 210 -2.54 13.66 -13.69
C LYS A 210 -3.30 14.56 -12.71
N ASN A 211 -4.58 14.31 -12.55
CA ASN A 211 -5.44 15.06 -11.64
C ASN A 211 -5.57 14.33 -10.29
N THR A 212 -4.43 14.07 -9.63
CA THR A 212 -4.37 13.42 -8.31
C THR A 212 -5.06 14.23 -7.23
N LEU A 213 -5.37 13.63 -6.08
CA LEU A 213 -6.01 14.35 -4.97
C LEU A 213 -5.12 15.53 -4.50
N ALA A 214 -3.79 15.34 -4.46
CA ALA A 214 -2.86 16.41 -4.12
C ALA A 214 -2.89 17.58 -5.13
N VAL A 215 -3.01 17.29 -6.42
CA VAL A 215 -3.17 18.32 -7.48
C VAL A 215 -4.46 19.11 -7.29
N ARG A 216 -5.57 18.43 -6.93
CA ARG A 216 -6.87 19.06 -6.68
C ARG A 216 -6.89 19.93 -5.43
N LEU A 217 -6.30 19.45 -4.34
CA LEU A 217 -6.24 20.15 -3.06
C LEU A 217 -5.22 21.31 -3.08
N GLY A 218 -4.20 21.19 -3.91
CA GLY A 218 -3.04 22.07 -3.89
C GLY A 218 -2.08 21.75 -2.73
N PRO A 219 -0.90 22.40 -2.72
CA PRO A 219 0.18 22.00 -1.80
C PRO A 219 -0.16 22.24 -0.32
N GLU A 220 -0.92 23.28 0.03
CA GLU A 220 -1.24 23.57 1.43
C GLU A 220 -2.30 22.61 2.00
N ASN A 221 -3.45 22.48 1.28
CA ASN A 221 -4.50 21.58 1.73
C ASN A 221 -4.09 20.11 1.62
N GLY A 222 -3.23 19.74 0.66
CA GLY A 222 -2.64 18.41 0.59
C GLY A 222 -1.77 18.06 1.80
N ARG A 223 -1.06 19.03 2.42
CA ARG A 223 -0.33 18.86 3.69
C ARG A 223 -1.29 18.75 4.89
N ARG A 224 -2.35 19.56 4.91
CA ARG A 224 -3.40 19.42 5.94
C ARG A 224 -4.08 18.06 5.86
N TYR A 225 -4.39 17.61 4.66
CA TYR A 225 -4.92 16.28 4.39
C TYR A 225 -3.97 15.19 4.88
N HIS A 226 -2.65 15.32 4.65
CA HIS A 226 -1.65 14.40 5.20
C HIS A 226 -1.75 14.27 6.72
N CYS A 227 -1.77 15.40 7.44
CA CYS A 227 -1.92 15.38 8.89
C CYS A 227 -3.25 14.74 9.34
N LEU A 228 -4.35 15.01 8.61
CA LEU A 228 -5.65 14.39 8.88
C LEU A 228 -5.59 12.87 8.77
N LEU A 229 -4.93 12.33 7.74
CA LEU A 229 -4.74 10.88 7.57
C LEU A 229 -4.03 10.27 8.80
N LEU A 230 -2.97 10.93 9.32
CA LEU A 230 -2.23 10.45 10.47
C LEU A 230 -3.07 10.48 11.76
N ILE A 231 -3.81 11.56 11.98
CA ILE A 231 -4.68 11.73 13.16
C ILE A 231 -5.81 10.69 13.14
N VAL A 232 -6.55 10.58 12.03
CA VAL A 232 -7.68 9.65 11.92
C VAL A 232 -7.23 8.20 12.04
N SER A 233 -6.09 7.85 11.44
CA SER A 233 -5.50 6.51 11.60
C SER A 233 -5.22 6.20 13.07
N THR A 234 -4.57 7.13 13.79
CA THR A 234 -4.26 6.96 15.22
C THR A 234 -5.54 6.81 16.04
N LEU A 235 -6.55 7.64 15.77
CA LEU A 235 -7.86 7.56 16.45
C LEU A 235 -8.54 6.22 16.22
N CYS A 236 -8.51 5.67 15.01
CA CYS A 236 -9.10 4.36 14.72
C CYS A 236 -8.44 3.25 15.55
N TYR A 237 -7.10 3.24 15.68
CA TYR A 237 -6.39 2.31 16.56
C TYR A 237 -6.74 2.50 18.03
N CYS A 238 -6.78 3.76 18.52
CA CYS A 238 -7.17 4.05 19.89
C CYS A 238 -8.59 3.57 20.21
N ILE A 239 -9.56 3.86 19.33
CA ILE A 239 -10.95 3.44 19.49
C ILE A 239 -11.05 1.91 19.54
N PHE A 240 -10.34 1.21 18.64
CA PHE A 240 -10.31 -0.23 18.64
C PHE A 240 -9.73 -0.81 19.94
N ALA A 241 -8.59 -0.26 20.40
CA ALA A 241 -7.92 -0.69 21.62
C ALA A 241 -8.82 -0.50 22.86
N VAL A 242 -9.51 0.66 22.97
CA VAL A 242 -10.37 0.98 24.10
C VAL A 242 -11.64 0.13 24.12
N ILE A 243 -12.29 -0.06 22.96
CA ILE A 243 -13.62 -0.68 22.91
C ILE A 243 -13.52 -2.21 22.88
N TYR A 244 -12.57 -2.77 22.11
CA TYR A 244 -12.57 -4.20 21.81
C TYR A 244 -11.47 -5.00 22.52
N VAL A 245 -10.29 -4.41 22.73
CA VAL A 245 -9.15 -5.14 23.32
C VAL A 245 -9.08 -4.95 24.83
N GLN A 246 -9.22 -3.73 25.32
CA GLN A 246 -9.32 -3.36 26.74
C GLN A 246 -8.09 -3.76 27.58
N THR A 247 -6.91 -3.87 26.96
CA THR A 247 -5.65 -4.16 27.64
C THR A 247 -4.63 -3.05 27.38
N VAL A 248 -3.68 -2.86 28.30
CA VAL A 248 -2.61 -1.86 28.12
C VAL A 248 -1.70 -2.20 26.94
N THR A 249 -1.50 -3.49 26.67
CA THR A 249 -0.68 -3.97 25.55
C THR A 249 -1.22 -3.53 24.19
N ALA A 250 -2.54 -3.37 24.05
CA ALA A 250 -3.18 -2.86 22.83
C ALA A 250 -2.67 -1.47 22.41
N PHE A 251 -2.08 -0.71 23.34
CA PHE A 251 -1.54 0.63 23.09
C PHE A 251 -0.05 0.64 22.75
N LEU A 252 0.61 -0.48 22.51
CA LEU A 252 2.04 -0.51 22.17
C LEU A 252 2.38 0.36 20.93
N PHE A 253 1.44 0.51 19.98
CA PHE A 253 1.64 1.38 18.82
C PHE A 253 1.88 2.85 19.19
N VAL A 254 1.45 3.31 20.39
CA VAL A 254 1.67 4.66 20.90
C VAL A 254 3.16 4.97 21.01
N LEU A 255 4.01 3.97 21.22
CA LEU A 255 5.46 4.13 21.25
C LEU A 255 6.01 4.68 19.92
N ALA A 256 5.32 4.47 18.80
CA ALA A 256 5.72 4.98 17.50
C ALA A 256 5.20 6.41 17.21
N LEU A 257 4.27 6.93 17.99
CA LEU A 257 3.66 8.26 17.76
C LEU A 257 4.68 9.42 17.75
N PRO A 258 5.76 9.46 18.56
CA PRO A 258 6.74 10.53 18.46
C PRO A 258 7.35 10.66 17.06
N TRP A 259 7.64 9.53 16.37
CA TRP A 259 8.13 9.55 14.99
C TRP A 259 7.04 9.98 14.00
N LEU A 260 5.79 9.54 14.21
CA LEU A 260 4.65 9.93 13.37
C LEU A 260 4.38 11.43 13.47
N ILE A 261 4.39 11.99 14.70
CA ILE A 261 4.20 13.42 14.95
C ILE A 261 5.34 14.23 14.33
N LYS A 262 6.60 13.83 14.55
CA LYS A 262 7.76 14.49 13.95
C LYS A 262 7.67 14.50 12.42
N HIS A 263 7.23 13.39 11.82
CA HIS A 263 6.99 13.27 10.38
C HIS A 263 5.89 14.24 9.90
N GLY A 264 4.72 14.24 10.55
CA GLY A 264 3.61 15.14 10.21
C GLY A 264 3.99 16.62 10.32
N VAL A 265 4.69 17.00 11.39
CA VAL A 265 5.22 18.36 11.59
C VAL A 265 6.22 18.72 10.50
N PHE A 266 7.11 17.80 10.10
CA PHE A 266 8.04 18.05 9.02
C PHE A 266 7.31 18.32 7.71
N VAL A 267 6.37 17.45 7.32
CA VAL A 267 5.58 17.60 6.08
C VAL A 267 4.75 18.89 6.06
N SER A 268 4.19 19.29 7.22
CA SER A 268 3.41 20.53 7.32
C SER A 268 4.24 21.80 7.16
N LYS A 269 5.49 21.80 7.62
CA LYS A 269 6.36 23.00 7.65
C LYS A 269 7.20 23.18 6.38
N HIS A 270 7.67 22.08 5.77
CA HIS A 270 8.58 22.14 4.62
C HIS A 270 7.82 22.23 3.31
N LYS A 271 7.93 23.39 2.65
CA LYS A 271 7.22 23.66 1.38
C LYS A 271 7.93 23.11 0.15
N GLU A 272 9.25 22.94 0.23
CA GLU A 272 10.10 22.49 -0.88
C GLU A 272 9.80 21.02 -1.25
N PRO A 273 9.44 20.72 -2.53
CA PRO A 273 9.15 19.36 -2.96
C PRO A 273 10.30 18.38 -2.75
N LEU A 274 11.57 18.84 -2.92
CA LEU A 274 12.75 18.01 -2.75
C LEU A 274 12.92 17.51 -1.30
N ALA A 275 12.46 18.29 -0.31
CA ALA A 275 12.49 17.89 1.10
C ALA A 275 11.59 16.68 1.39
N LEU A 276 10.55 16.43 0.55
CA LEU A 276 9.66 15.29 0.68
C LEU A 276 10.26 13.97 0.12
N ARG A 277 11.38 14.02 -0.60
CA ARG A 277 12.00 12.83 -1.21
C ARG A 277 12.32 11.71 -0.19
N PRO A 278 12.96 11.97 0.96
CA PRO A 278 13.21 10.95 1.98
C PRO A 278 11.94 10.59 2.77
N MET A 279 10.93 11.46 2.82
CA MET A 279 9.75 11.29 3.65
C MET A 279 8.88 10.12 3.22
N LEU A 280 8.88 9.72 1.94
CA LEU A 280 8.15 8.55 1.45
C LEU A 280 8.62 7.26 2.13
N ALA A 281 9.93 7.00 2.12
CA ALA A 281 10.50 5.82 2.77
C ALA A 281 10.32 5.88 4.30
N GLN A 282 10.49 7.06 4.89
CA GLN A 282 10.29 7.27 6.33
C GLN A 282 8.84 6.95 6.72
N MET A 283 7.84 7.48 6.00
CA MET A 283 6.43 7.21 6.29
C MET A 283 6.08 5.74 6.14
N SER A 284 6.62 5.07 5.10
CA SER A 284 6.42 3.63 4.89
C SER A 284 6.95 2.79 6.06
N LEU A 285 8.12 3.15 6.61
CA LEU A 285 8.69 2.49 7.79
C LEU A 285 7.91 2.79 9.07
N ILE A 286 7.46 4.03 9.25
CA ILE A 286 6.61 4.41 10.39
C ILE A 286 5.29 3.64 10.34
N ALA A 287 4.68 3.52 9.16
CA ALA A 287 3.46 2.72 8.98
C ALA A 287 3.69 1.25 9.36
N LEU A 288 4.80 0.64 8.91
CA LEU A 288 5.15 -0.72 9.31
C LEU A 288 5.37 -0.84 10.82
N LEU A 289 6.06 0.11 11.44
CA LEU A 289 6.33 0.11 12.88
C LEU A 289 5.03 0.22 13.70
N ILE A 290 4.12 1.14 13.34
CA ILE A 290 2.82 1.29 14.00
C ILE A 290 2.01 0.01 13.89
N ASN A 291 1.87 -0.54 12.68
CA ASN A 291 1.14 -1.78 12.45
C ASN A 291 1.78 -2.98 13.17
N GLY A 292 3.11 -3.07 13.18
CA GLY A 292 3.85 -4.10 13.89
C GLY A 292 3.66 -4.04 15.41
N LEU A 293 3.76 -2.84 15.99
CA LEU A 293 3.53 -2.65 17.43
C LEU A 293 2.07 -2.87 17.82
N PHE A 294 1.11 -2.43 17.00
CA PHE A 294 -0.31 -2.75 17.20
C PHE A 294 -0.54 -4.26 17.17
N SER A 295 0.02 -4.95 16.18
CA SER A 295 -0.07 -6.40 16.04
C SER A 295 0.56 -7.14 17.23
N LEU A 296 1.74 -6.69 17.67
CA LEU A 296 2.38 -7.23 18.87
C LEU A 296 1.51 -7.01 20.12
N GLY A 297 0.91 -5.83 20.24
CA GLY A 297 -0.02 -5.53 21.33
C GLY A 297 -1.22 -6.46 21.40
N LEU A 298 -1.78 -6.84 20.23
CA LEU A 298 -2.87 -7.80 20.13
C LEU A 298 -2.43 -9.22 20.53
N LEU A 299 -1.21 -9.62 20.16
CA LEU A 299 -0.69 -10.96 20.50
C LEU A 299 -0.37 -11.11 22.00
N LEU A 300 -0.15 -9.99 22.70
CA LEU A 300 0.14 -9.96 24.14
C LEU A 300 -1.13 -9.68 24.98
N SER A 301 -2.27 -9.47 24.37
CA SER A 301 -3.55 -9.24 25.04
C SER A 301 -4.34 -10.54 25.19
#